data_f31508ed8ac7ea75fa0b711e8790e211
#
_entry.id   f31508ed8ac7ea75fa0b711e8790e211
#
_cell.length_a   1.000
_cell.length_b   1.000
_cell.length_c   1.000
_cell.angle_alpha   90.00
_cell.angle_beta   90.00
_cell.angle_gamma   90.00
#
_symmetry.space_group_name_H-M   'P 1'
#
loop_
_entity.id
_entity.type
_entity.pdbx_description
1 polymer ?
#
loop_
_entity_poly.entity_id
_entity_poly.type
_entity_poly.pdbx_seq_one_letter_code
_entity_poly.pdbx_strand_id
1 'polypeptide(L)'
;MKLVMFSKHVLDLSSAYWHNELAPAQSRRVAEHLIGCSHCRAEFEEVKIGARFAEQLTLVSAPDSLWPGIAAGLNVETAPARRFQFLKPLAIAATLVLLLGGGLYLLLPRPVDQQSGWRVARLGGAPRIGSESVSNKSRLGIGQWLETDANSRAKLDVANIGNVEIDPNTRVRLLQTSDSEHRLELARGRLSARISAPPKLFFVNTPSGVAEDMGCAYTLEVDDAGNSLLHVTAGWVSMQLNGRESAVPAGAACATRTGFGPGTPYFEDASETFRKALTKVDFEAGSVAAAKSAALGTVLAEARERDAMTLWYLLARVEPADRLAVYGRLAVLVPPPKGTTQEGLLSLDRAMLDSWREEIDKARGLNRFGSLHSTLRVIWQGTLGRVHGLQGKR
;
A
#
# COMPACT_ATOMS: atom_id res chain seq x y z
N MET A 1 -19.64 -27.71 -24.37
CA MET A 1 -18.92 -26.84 -25.32
C MET A 1 -18.97 -25.43 -24.74
N LYS A 2 -17.96 -25.04 -23.93
CA LYS A 2 -17.88 -23.68 -23.31
C LYS A 2 -17.34 -22.74 -24.37
N LEU A 3 -18.15 -21.77 -24.78
CA LEU A 3 -17.71 -20.64 -25.60
C LEU A 3 -16.60 -19.90 -24.82
N VAL A 4 -15.38 -19.94 -25.33
CA VAL A 4 -14.30 -19.06 -24.95
C VAL A 4 -14.67 -17.69 -25.51
N MET A 5 -15.30 -16.85 -24.68
CA MET A 5 -15.43 -15.43 -24.99
C MET A 5 -14.02 -14.85 -25.07
N PHE A 6 -13.62 -14.38 -26.23
CA PHE A 6 -12.43 -13.57 -26.44
C PHE A 6 -12.53 -12.35 -25.50
N SER A 7 -11.85 -12.39 -24.37
CA SER A 7 -11.75 -11.24 -23.48
C SER A 7 -10.92 -10.18 -24.20
N LYS A 8 -11.55 -9.05 -24.59
CA LYS A 8 -10.80 -7.88 -25.05
C LYS A 8 -9.80 -7.51 -23.97
N HIS A 9 -8.54 -7.35 -24.34
CA HIS A 9 -7.52 -6.84 -23.44
C HIS A 9 -7.90 -5.44 -22.95
N VAL A 10 -7.41 -5.05 -21.77
CA VAL A 10 -7.75 -3.78 -21.10
C VAL A 10 -6.59 -2.78 -21.13
N LEU A 11 -5.67 -2.96 -22.09
CA LEU A 11 -4.43 -2.17 -22.17
C LEU A 11 -4.68 -0.67 -22.37
N ASP A 12 -5.69 -0.34 -23.14
CA ASP A 12 -6.15 1.03 -23.40
C ASP A 12 -6.68 1.77 -22.15
N LEU A 13 -7.05 1.00 -21.13
CA LEU A 13 -7.55 1.55 -19.86
C LEU A 13 -6.48 1.57 -18.75
N SER A 14 -5.29 1.02 -19.01
CA SER A 14 -4.26 0.81 -17.98
C SER A 14 -3.76 2.12 -17.35
N SER A 15 -3.55 3.17 -18.15
CA SER A 15 -3.13 4.49 -17.66
C SER A 15 -4.22 5.16 -16.83
N ALA A 16 -5.45 5.21 -17.35
CA ALA A 16 -6.59 5.78 -16.64
C ALA A 16 -6.90 5.00 -15.33
N TYR A 17 -6.69 3.68 -15.34
CA TYR A 17 -6.79 2.86 -14.14
C TYR A 17 -5.73 3.22 -13.10
N TRP A 18 -4.48 3.42 -13.51
CA TRP A 18 -3.40 3.83 -12.62
C TRP A 18 -3.64 5.20 -11.96
N HIS A 19 -4.16 6.15 -12.74
CA HIS A 19 -4.45 7.52 -12.27
C HIS A 19 -5.82 7.66 -11.58
N ASN A 20 -6.56 6.56 -11.41
CA ASN A 20 -7.89 6.53 -10.79
C ASN A 20 -8.93 7.40 -11.52
N GLU A 21 -8.81 7.50 -12.84
CA GLU A 21 -9.67 8.30 -13.72
C GLU A 21 -10.88 7.52 -14.25
N LEU A 22 -10.95 6.20 -14.00
CA LEU A 22 -12.03 5.35 -14.48
C LEU A 22 -13.24 5.39 -13.55
N ALA A 23 -14.43 5.30 -14.14
CA ALA A 23 -15.64 5.06 -13.39
C ALA A 23 -15.56 3.75 -12.59
N PRO A 24 -16.19 3.64 -11.40
CA PRO A 24 -16.04 2.48 -10.50
C PRO A 24 -16.30 1.11 -11.15
N ALA A 25 -17.29 1.04 -12.05
CA ALA A 25 -17.59 -0.20 -12.77
C ALA A 25 -16.49 -0.62 -13.76
N GLN A 26 -15.86 0.34 -14.42
CA GLN A 26 -14.74 0.11 -15.34
C GLN A 26 -13.47 -0.27 -14.58
N SER A 27 -13.19 0.43 -13.48
CA SER A 27 -12.04 0.15 -12.60
C SER A 27 -12.08 -1.29 -12.08
N ARG A 28 -13.25 -1.76 -11.61
CA ARG A 28 -13.45 -3.15 -11.18
C ARG A 28 -13.18 -4.13 -12.31
N ARG A 29 -13.71 -3.88 -13.50
CA ARG A 29 -13.50 -4.75 -14.68
C ARG A 29 -12.03 -4.87 -15.06
N VAL A 30 -11.28 -3.75 -15.01
CA VAL A 30 -9.84 -3.74 -15.26
C VAL A 30 -9.10 -4.54 -14.18
N ALA A 31 -9.43 -4.33 -12.90
CA ALA A 31 -8.83 -5.05 -11.78
C ALA A 31 -9.03 -6.57 -11.91
N GLU A 32 -10.27 -7.03 -12.16
CA GLU A 32 -10.59 -8.45 -12.35
C GLU A 32 -9.83 -9.04 -13.54
N HIS A 33 -9.73 -8.30 -14.65
CA HIS A 33 -8.99 -8.74 -15.82
C HIS A 33 -7.48 -8.85 -15.53
N LEU A 34 -6.89 -7.89 -14.84
CA LEU A 34 -5.47 -7.90 -14.46
C LEU A 34 -5.11 -9.07 -13.53
N ILE A 35 -6.04 -9.55 -12.70
CA ILE A 35 -5.86 -10.77 -11.89
C ILE A 35 -5.76 -12.01 -12.79
N GLY A 36 -6.57 -12.09 -13.83
CA GLY A 36 -6.67 -13.27 -14.71
C GLY A 36 -5.74 -13.27 -15.92
N CYS A 37 -5.25 -12.12 -16.37
CA CYS A 37 -4.48 -11.96 -17.60
C CYS A 37 -3.04 -11.52 -17.35
N SER A 38 -2.08 -12.43 -17.50
CA SER A 38 -0.65 -12.14 -17.31
C SER A 38 -0.08 -11.12 -18.30
N HIS A 39 -0.59 -11.10 -19.54
CA HIS A 39 -0.16 -10.15 -20.56
C HIS A 39 -0.56 -8.71 -20.19
N CYS A 40 -1.83 -8.46 -19.89
CA CYS A 40 -2.28 -7.12 -19.49
C CYS A 40 -1.64 -6.65 -18.18
N ARG A 41 -1.29 -7.58 -17.30
CA ARG A 41 -0.58 -7.26 -16.06
C ARG A 41 0.85 -6.80 -16.34
N ALA A 42 1.58 -7.44 -17.23
CA ALA A 42 2.93 -7.03 -17.63
C ALA A 42 2.93 -5.61 -18.22
N GLU A 43 2.04 -5.34 -19.16
CA GLU A 43 1.86 -4.03 -19.78
C GLU A 43 1.43 -2.96 -18.75
N PHE A 44 0.55 -3.31 -17.81
CA PHE A 44 0.15 -2.40 -16.74
C PHE A 44 1.33 -2.01 -15.84
N GLU A 45 2.27 -2.93 -15.57
CA GLU A 45 3.50 -2.61 -14.83
C GLU A 45 4.38 -1.61 -15.60
N GLU A 46 4.45 -1.69 -16.94
CA GLU A 46 5.17 -0.70 -17.74
C GLU A 46 4.52 0.69 -17.67
N VAL A 47 3.19 0.76 -17.71
CA VAL A 47 2.45 2.03 -17.51
C VAL A 47 2.77 2.63 -16.14
N LYS A 48 2.82 1.82 -15.08
CA LYS A 48 3.18 2.26 -13.73
C LYS A 48 4.59 2.83 -13.68
N ILE A 49 5.55 2.19 -14.36
CA ILE A 49 6.92 2.68 -14.45
C ILE A 49 6.95 4.04 -15.14
N GLY A 50 6.29 4.16 -16.29
CA GLY A 50 6.21 5.42 -17.04
C GLY A 50 5.60 6.56 -16.22
N ALA A 51 4.48 6.32 -15.55
CA ALA A 51 3.82 7.30 -14.69
C ALA A 51 4.74 7.80 -13.57
N ARG A 52 5.48 6.89 -12.92
CA ARG A 52 6.42 7.27 -11.86
C ARG A 52 7.66 8.02 -12.36
N PHE A 53 8.13 7.74 -13.57
CA PHE A 53 9.17 8.57 -14.19
C PHE A 53 8.65 9.99 -14.43
N ALA A 54 7.41 10.14 -14.89
CA ALA A 54 6.79 11.43 -15.07
C ALA A 54 6.66 12.22 -13.75
N GLU A 55 6.32 11.56 -12.64
CA GLU A 55 6.28 12.17 -11.30
C GLU A 55 7.64 12.69 -10.79
N GLN A 56 8.75 12.19 -11.35
CA GLN A 56 10.11 12.61 -10.99
C GLN A 56 10.66 13.74 -11.88
N LEU A 57 9.93 14.13 -12.92
CA LEU A 57 10.34 15.26 -13.75
C LEU A 57 10.29 16.55 -12.95
N THR A 58 11.31 17.37 -13.11
CA THR A 58 11.34 18.70 -12.49
C THR A 58 10.18 19.51 -13.04
N LEU A 59 9.34 20.06 -12.16
CA LEU A 59 8.28 20.97 -12.57
C LEU A 59 8.92 22.20 -13.21
N VAL A 60 8.64 22.40 -14.48
CA VAL A 60 9.03 23.60 -15.21
C VAL A 60 7.90 24.60 -15.10
N SER A 61 8.19 25.79 -14.57
CA SER A 61 7.22 26.88 -14.54
C SER A 61 6.79 27.24 -15.95
N ALA A 62 5.49 27.25 -16.19
CA ALA A 62 4.95 27.70 -17.46
C ALA A 62 5.29 29.20 -17.66
N PRO A 63 5.65 29.63 -18.87
CA PRO A 63 5.86 31.05 -19.16
C PRO A 63 4.58 31.85 -18.85
N ASP A 64 4.73 33.02 -18.24
CA ASP A 64 3.61 33.90 -17.86
C ASP A 64 2.72 34.29 -19.06
N SER A 65 3.28 34.24 -20.28
CA SER A 65 2.58 34.49 -21.54
C SER A 65 1.51 33.45 -21.91
N LEU A 66 1.54 32.22 -21.31
CA LEU A 66 0.58 31.17 -21.62
C LEU A 66 -0.81 31.45 -20.99
N TRP A 67 -0.82 32.05 -19.81
CA TRP A 67 -2.08 32.27 -19.09
C TRP A 67 -3.07 33.19 -19.80
N PRO A 68 -2.66 34.34 -20.38
CA PRO A 68 -3.56 35.18 -21.19
C PRO A 68 -4.20 34.46 -22.39
N GLY A 69 -3.43 33.58 -23.04
CA GLY A 69 -3.92 32.79 -24.18
C GLY A 69 -4.99 31.76 -23.75
N ILE A 70 -4.76 31.07 -22.64
CA ILE A 70 -5.71 30.12 -22.06
C ILE A 70 -6.97 30.85 -21.59
N ALA A 71 -6.83 31.96 -20.88
CA ALA A 71 -7.95 32.77 -20.38
C ALA A 71 -8.80 33.34 -21.52
N ALA A 72 -8.19 33.75 -22.63
CA ALA A 72 -8.92 34.20 -23.83
C ALA A 72 -9.73 33.06 -24.49
N GLY A 73 -9.20 31.83 -24.46
CA GLY A 73 -9.89 30.65 -25.00
C GLY A 73 -11.03 30.13 -24.11
N LEU A 74 -10.97 30.42 -22.80
CA LEU A 74 -12.01 30.07 -21.82
C LEU A 74 -13.15 31.09 -21.71
N ASN A 75 -12.97 32.29 -22.29
CA ASN A 75 -14.03 33.29 -22.36
C ASN A 75 -15.10 32.87 -23.37
N VAL A 76 -16.01 32.01 -22.93
CA VAL A 76 -17.28 31.76 -23.60
C VAL A 76 -18.08 33.08 -23.53
N GLU A 77 -18.50 33.59 -24.68
CA GLU A 77 -19.34 34.78 -24.81
C GLU A 77 -20.48 34.77 -23.80
N THR A 78 -20.39 35.63 -22.79
CA THR A 78 -21.57 35.96 -21.98
C THR A 78 -22.45 36.88 -22.78
N ALA A 79 -23.62 36.36 -23.23
CA ALA A 79 -24.65 37.14 -23.85
C ALA A 79 -24.99 38.40 -23.01
N PRO A 80 -25.27 39.58 -23.64
CA PRO A 80 -25.47 40.81 -22.90
C PRO A 80 -26.70 40.72 -22.00
N ALA A 81 -26.49 40.85 -20.70
CA ALA A 81 -27.54 40.89 -19.72
C ALA A 81 -28.44 42.13 -19.95
N ARG A 82 -29.71 41.93 -20.33
CA ARG A 82 -30.71 42.97 -20.37
C ARG A 82 -30.83 43.64 -18.99
N ARG A 83 -30.47 44.94 -18.92
CA ARG A 83 -30.59 45.76 -17.70
C ARG A 83 -32.05 45.89 -17.27
N PHE A 84 -32.45 45.14 -16.26
CA PHE A 84 -33.69 45.40 -15.50
C PHE A 84 -33.38 46.44 -14.40
N GLN A 85 -33.72 47.71 -14.64
CA GLN A 85 -33.44 48.86 -13.75
C GLN A 85 -34.40 48.99 -12.56
N PHE A 86 -35.39 48.14 -12.40
CA PHE A 86 -36.48 48.33 -11.41
C PHE A 86 -36.45 47.41 -10.18
N LEU A 87 -35.37 46.63 -9.94
CA LEU A 87 -35.36 45.66 -8.86
C LEU A 87 -34.29 45.92 -7.76
N LYS A 88 -33.81 47.16 -7.62
CA LYS A 88 -32.78 47.50 -6.63
C LYS A 88 -33.15 47.19 -5.16
N PRO A 89 -34.38 47.43 -4.67
CA PRO A 89 -34.70 47.10 -3.28
C PRO A 89 -34.86 45.60 -3.02
N LEU A 90 -35.28 44.81 -4.04
CA LEU A 90 -35.45 43.38 -3.88
C LEU A 90 -34.12 42.63 -3.87
N ALA A 91 -33.10 43.14 -4.57
CA ALA A 91 -31.78 42.55 -4.61
C ALA A 91 -31.04 42.66 -3.26
N ILE A 92 -31.22 43.75 -2.52
CA ILE A 92 -30.61 43.94 -1.19
C ILE A 92 -31.25 42.99 -0.16
N ALA A 93 -32.56 42.78 -0.21
CA ALA A 93 -33.22 41.81 0.66
C ALA A 93 -32.82 40.38 0.33
N ALA A 94 -32.67 40.02 -0.96
CA ALA A 94 -32.20 38.69 -1.38
C ALA A 94 -30.76 38.43 -1.00
N THR A 95 -29.88 39.43 -1.09
CA THR A 95 -28.47 39.27 -0.64
C THR A 95 -28.35 39.12 0.88
N LEU A 96 -29.17 39.84 1.66
CA LEU A 96 -29.20 39.68 3.13
C LEU A 96 -29.72 38.30 3.53
N VAL A 97 -30.77 37.80 2.88
CA VAL A 97 -31.27 36.42 3.11
C VAL A 97 -30.24 35.36 2.69
N LEU A 98 -29.52 35.56 1.58
CA LEU A 98 -28.46 34.66 1.15
C LEU A 98 -27.25 34.71 2.08
N LEU A 99 -26.87 35.87 2.59
CA LEU A 99 -25.75 35.99 3.55
C LEU A 99 -26.13 35.43 4.93
N LEU A 100 -27.35 35.70 5.43
CA LEU A 100 -27.80 35.13 6.70
C LEU A 100 -28.13 33.65 6.57
N GLY A 101 -28.78 33.22 5.51
CA GLY A 101 -29.06 31.80 5.25
C GLY A 101 -27.82 31.01 4.90
N GLY A 102 -26.92 31.58 4.10
CA GLY A 102 -25.62 30.97 3.77
C GLY A 102 -24.67 30.92 4.98
N GLY A 103 -24.62 31.99 5.79
CA GLY A 103 -23.86 32.01 7.05
C GLY A 103 -24.41 31.00 8.04
N LEU A 104 -25.72 30.92 8.22
CA LEU A 104 -26.36 29.92 9.09
C LEU A 104 -26.15 28.49 8.55
N TYR A 105 -26.24 28.29 7.23
CA TYR A 105 -25.97 27.00 6.57
C TYR A 105 -24.51 26.54 6.74
N LEU A 106 -23.55 27.48 6.79
CA LEU A 106 -22.14 27.18 7.06
C LEU A 106 -21.85 26.92 8.54
N LEU A 107 -22.67 27.48 9.45
CA LEU A 107 -22.56 27.32 10.91
C LEU A 107 -23.34 26.10 11.44
N LEU A 108 -24.31 25.60 10.67
CA LEU A 108 -24.98 24.35 11.01
C LEU A 108 -23.97 23.21 10.89
N PRO A 109 -23.77 22.38 11.92
CA PRO A 109 -23.00 21.17 11.78
C PRO A 109 -23.66 20.37 10.66
N ARG A 110 -22.91 20.18 9.56
CA ARG A 110 -23.38 19.34 8.46
C ARG A 110 -23.66 17.97 9.08
N PRO A 111 -24.86 17.41 8.90
CA PRO A 111 -25.06 16.02 9.28
C PRO A 111 -23.97 15.23 8.59
N VAL A 112 -23.11 14.59 9.37
CA VAL A 112 -22.14 13.62 8.84
C VAL A 112 -23.01 12.67 8.04
N ASP A 113 -22.78 12.65 6.73
CA ASP A 113 -23.58 11.85 5.82
C ASP A 113 -23.52 10.40 6.32
N GLN A 114 -24.58 9.96 6.99
CA GLN A 114 -24.67 8.60 7.56
C GLN A 114 -24.62 7.54 6.46
N GLN A 115 -24.58 7.95 5.19
CA GLN A 115 -24.35 7.07 4.04
C GLN A 115 -22.86 6.87 3.74
N SER A 116 -21.95 7.73 4.23
CA SER A 116 -20.50 7.59 4.07
C SER A 116 -19.94 6.63 5.11
N GLY A 117 -19.91 5.35 4.79
CA GLY A 117 -19.36 4.29 5.62
C GLY A 117 -19.44 2.94 4.92
N TRP A 118 -18.69 1.96 5.44
CA TRP A 118 -18.67 0.62 4.85
C TRP A 118 -19.82 -0.21 5.40
N ARG A 119 -20.47 -0.97 4.54
CA ARG A 119 -21.49 -1.94 4.96
C ARG A 119 -20.84 -3.01 5.82
N VAL A 120 -21.50 -3.38 6.92
CA VAL A 120 -21.06 -4.44 7.83
C VAL A 120 -22.07 -5.57 7.79
N ALA A 121 -21.61 -6.76 7.46
CA ALA A 121 -22.38 -7.98 7.54
C ALA A 121 -21.90 -8.82 8.72
N ARG A 122 -22.84 -9.33 9.52
CA ARG A 122 -22.55 -10.30 10.58
C ARG A 122 -22.35 -11.69 9.95
N LEU A 123 -21.18 -12.29 10.16
CA LEU A 123 -20.90 -13.68 9.75
C LEU A 123 -21.15 -14.68 10.89
N GLY A 124 -21.05 -14.25 12.15
CA GLY A 124 -21.30 -15.06 13.33
C GLY A 124 -21.29 -14.25 14.61
N GLY A 125 -21.85 -14.79 15.68
CA GLY A 125 -21.88 -14.14 16.99
C GLY A 125 -22.64 -12.83 17.03
N ALA A 126 -22.17 -11.87 17.80
CA ALA A 126 -22.76 -10.54 17.98
C ALA A 126 -21.69 -9.43 17.89
N PRO A 127 -21.09 -9.19 16.71
CA PRO A 127 -20.13 -8.09 16.55
C PRO A 127 -20.82 -6.76 16.87
N ARG A 128 -20.05 -5.77 17.32
CA ARG A 128 -20.57 -4.48 17.80
C ARG A 128 -19.89 -3.30 17.09
N ILE A 129 -20.67 -2.27 16.81
CA ILE A 129 -20.17 -0.95 16.41
C ILE A 129 -20.47 0.00 17.57
N GLY A 130 -19.42 0.38 18.32
CA GLY A 130 -19.61 1.10 19.59
C GLY A 130 -20.45 0.30 20.58
N SER A 131 -21.62 0.84 20.99
CA SER A 131 -22.58 0.17 21.90
C SER A 131 -23.60 -0.72 21.18
N GLU A 132 -23.74 -0.63 19.87
CA GLU A 132 -24.79 -1.29 19.10
C GLU A 132 -24.33 -2.62 18.50
N SER A 133 -25.21 -3.63 18.52
CA SER A 133 -24.95 -4.90 17.82
C SER A 133 -25.16 -4.74 16.31
N VAL A 134 -24.28 -5.38 15.53
CA VAL A 134 -24.35 -5.35 14.07
C VAL A 134 -25.61 -6.05 13.55
N SER A 135 -26.38 -5.34 12.74
CA SER A 135 -27.53 -5.83 12.00
C SER A 135 -27.24 -5.84 10.49
N ASN A 136 -28.13 -6.42 9.68
CA ASN A 136 -27.96 -6.46 8.22
C ASN A 136 -27.95 -5.08 7.51
N LYS A 137 -28.31 -4.00 8.25
CA LYS A 137 -28.30 -2.61 7.75
C LYS A 137 -27.19 -1.78 8.36
N SER A 138 -26.35 -2.36 9.22
CA SER A 138 -25.27 -1.62 9.89
C SER A 138 -24.20 -1.14 8.91
N ARG A 139 -23.69 0.04 9.19
CA ARG A 139 -22.55 0.63 8.49
C ARG A 139 -21.50 1.08 9.51
N LEU A 140 -20.24 0.88 9.18
CA LEU A 140 -19.11 1.39 9.93
C LEU A 140 -18.75 2.78 9.39
N GLY A 141 -19.09 3.82 10.15
CA GLY A 141 -18.74 5.20 9.82
C GLY A 141 -17.30 5.55 10.17
N ILE A 142 -16.80 6.64 9.61
CA ILE A 142 -15.45 7.17 9.90
C ILE A 142 -15.34 7.47 11.41
N GLY A 143 -14.25 7.01 12.03
CA GLY A 143 -13.97 7.15 13.45
C GLY A 143 -14.62 6.07 14.34
N GLN A 144 -15.58 5.29 13.83
CA GLN A 144 -16.24 4.24 14.60
C GLN A 144 -15.40 2.98 14.72
N TRP A 145 -15.53 2.31 15.87
CA TRP A 145 -14.92 1.02 16.15
C TRP A 145 -15.91 -0.11 15.87
N LEU A 146 -15.44 -1.14 15.18
CA LEU A 146 -16.06 -2.45 15.09
C LEU A 146 -15.26 -3.43 15.95
N GLU A 147 -15.94 -4.13 16.84
CA GLU A 147 -15.36 -5.10 17.76
C GLU A 147 -16.04 -6.46 17.63
N THR A 148 -15.24 -7.51 17.70
CA THR A 148 -15.67 -8.89 17.74
C THR A 148 -15.20 -9.54 19.05
N ASP A 149 -16.05 -10.33 19.68
CA ASP A 149 -15.68 -11.21 20.79
C ASP A 149 -15.15 -12.56 20.29
N ALA A 150 -14.90 -13.51 21.20
CA ALA A 150 -14.34 -14.82 20.87
C ALA A 150 -15.21 -15.67 19.92
N ASN A 151 -16.50 -15.36 19.78
CA ASN A 151 -17.46 -16.11 18.96
C ASN A 151 -18.00 -15.31 17.77
N SER A 152 -17.58 -14.05 17.65
CA SER A 152 -18.12 -13.13 16.66
C SER A 152 -17.20 -12.98 15.46
N ARG A 153 -17.80 -12.86 14.28
CA ARG A 153 -17.13 -12.56 13.02
C ARG A 153 -17.98 -11.58 12.22
N ALA A 154 -17.32 -10.69 11.49
CA ALA A 154 -17.97 -9.71 10.65
C ALA A 154 -17.28 -9.63 9.28
N LYS A 155 -17.98 -9.07 8.31
CA LYS A 155 -17.44 -8.73 6.98
C LYS A 155 -17.72 -7.26 6.70
N LEU A 156 -16.70 -6.55 6.28
CA LEU A 156 -16.78 -5.18 5.79
C LEU A 156 -16.73 -5.19 4.26
N ASP A 157 -17.70 -4.58 3.61
CA ASP A 157 -17.61 -4.29 2.17
C ASP A 157 -16.91 -2.95 2.01
N VAL A 158 -15.70 -2.97 1.45
CA VAL A 158 -14.86 -1.77 1.25
C VAL A 158 -15.30 -1.09 -0.05
N ALA A 159 -16.19 -0.14 0.07
CA ALA A 159 -16.76 0.56 -1.08
C ALA A 159 -17.13 -0.43 -2.22
N ASN A 160 -16.50 -0.27 -3.39
CA ASN A 160 -16.66 -1.14 -4.56
C ASN A 160 -15.37 -1.90 -4.94
N ILE A 161 -14.34 -1.86 -4.06
CA ILE A 161 -13.00 -2.37 -4.35
C ILE A 161 -12.70 -3.72 -3.71
N GLY A 162 -13.56 -4.21 -2.80
CA GLY A 162 -13.32 -5.50 -2.17
C GLY A 162 -14.02 -5.66 -0.82
N ASN A 163 -13.50 -6.57 -0.03
CA ASN A 163 -14.03 -6.84 1.30
C ASN A 163 -12.93 -7.23 2.29
N VAL A 164 -13.24 -7.03 3.57
CA VAL A 164 -12.38 -7.40 4.70
C VAL A 164 -13.21 -8.25 5.67
N GLU A 165 -12.77 -9.46 5.94
CA GLU A 165 -13.33 -10.31 6.98
C GLU A 165 -12.60 -10.04 8.30
N ILE A 166 -13.38 -9.91 9.38
CA ILE A 166 -12.91 -9.61 10.73
C ILE A 166 -13.12 -10.86 11.57
N ASP A 167 -12.01 -11.42 12.04
CA ASP A 167 -11.99 -12.64 12.86
C ASP A 167 -12.39 -12.36 14.33
N PRO A 168 -12.56 -13.40 15.19
CA PRO A 168 -12.79 -13.22 16.60
C PRO A 168 -11.72 -12.40 17.33
N ASN A 169 -12.10 -11.80 18.47
CA ASN A 169 -11.23 -10.99 19.35
C ASN A 169 -10.52 -9.83 18.63
N THR A 170 -11.16 -9.25 17.62
CA THR A 170 -10.56 -8.23 16.75
C THR A 170 -11.20 -6.87 16.96
N ARG A 171 -10.38 -5.83 16.90
CA ARG A 171 -10.81 -4.44 17.02
C ARG A 171 -10.28 -3.63 15.84
N VAL A 172 -11.19 -3.11 15.02
CA VAL A 172 -10.86 -2.28 13.85
C VAL A 172 -11.63 -0.96 13.87
N ARG A 173 -11.06 0.06 13.24
CA ARG A 173 -11.67 1.39 13.10
C ARG A 173 -11.55 1.88 11.67
N LEU A 174 -12.62 2.43 11.12
CA LEU A 174 -12.56 3.12 9.84
C LEU A 174 -11.96 4.52 10.05
N LEU A 175 -10.83 4.79 9.42
CA LEU A 175 -10.14 6.08 9.52
C LEU A 175 -10.54 7.02 8.38
N GLN A 176 -10.64 6.49 7.17
CA GLN A 176 -10.94 7.26 5.98
C GLN A 176 -11.64 6.40 4.93
N THR A 177 -12.54 7.02 4.17
CA THR A 177 -13.13 6.44 2.96
C THR A 177 -13.46 7.56 1.99
N SER A 178 -12.84 7.52 0.81
CA SER A 178 -13.01 8.47 -0.29
C SER A 178 -12.72 7.76 -1.61
N ASP A 179 -12.95 8.43 -2.72
CA ASP A 179 -12.64 7.87 -4.05
C ASP A 179 -11.12 7.65 -4.26
N SER A 180 -10.27 8.36 -3.51
CA SER A 180 -8.82 8.32 -3.64
C SER A 180 -8.10 7.54 -2.54
N GLU A 181 -8.77 7.25 -1.41
CA GLU A 181 -8.14 6.52 -0.30
C GLU A 181 -9.17 5.88 0.62
N HIS A 182 -8.92 4.64 0.98
CA HIS A 182 -9.63 3.88 2.00
C HIS A 182 -8.62 3.42 3.06
N ARG A 183 -8.87 3.77 4.31
CA ARG A 183 -7.94 3.50 5.42
C ARG A 183 -8.66 2.89 6.61
N LEU A 184 -8.22 1.68 6.98
CA LEU A 184 -8.67 0.96 8.18
C LEU A 184 -7.54 0.96 9.21
N GLU A 185 -7.89 0.96 10.48
CA GLU A 185 -6.97 0.66 11.58
C GLU A 185 -7.29 -0.72 12.14
N LEU A 186 -6.29 -1.56 12.30
CA LEU A 186 -6.34 -2.80 13.06
C LEU A 186 -5.56 -2.59 14.35
N ALA A 187 -6.27 -2.39 15.46
CA ALA A 187 -5.64 -2.15 16.75
C ALA A 187 -5.18 -3.46 17.43
N ARG A 188 -5.93 -4.55 17.25
CA ARG A 188 -5.60 -5.90 17.70
C ARG A 188 -6.45 -6.95 16.97
N GLY A 189 -6.01 -8.20 17.03
CA GLY A 189 -6.72 -9.34 16.45
C GLY A 189 -6.33 -9.57 15.01
N ARG A 190 -7.25 -10.07 14.19
CA ARG A 190 -6.95 -10.58 12.85
C ARG A 190 -7.99 -10.18 11.83
N LEU A 191 -7.53 -9.79 10.66
CA LEU A 191 -8.38 -9.57 9.50
C LEU A 191 -7.84 -10.29 8.27
N SER A 192 -8.75 -10.60 7.34
CA SER A 192 -8.42 -11.12 6.00
C SER A 192 -9.00 -10.17 4.95
N ALA A 193 -8.14 -9.57 4.14
CA ALA A 193 -8.52 -8.63 3.09
C ALA A 193 -8.47 -9.28 1.71
N ARG A 194 -9.44 -8.94 0.86
CA ARG A 194 -9.45 -9.23 -0.58
C ARG A 194 -9.83 -7.96 -1.30
N ILE A 195 -8.83 -7.32 -1.87
CA ILE A 195 -8.95 -6.00 -2.49
C ILE A 195 -8.58 -6.10 -3.96
N SER A 196 -9.47 -5.62 -4.82
CA SER A 196 -9.29 -5.53 -6.27
C SER A 196 -9.31 -4.05 -6.63
N ALA A 197 -8.19 -3.36 -6.35
CA ALA A 197 -8.03 -1.93 -6.54
C ALA A 197 -6.63 -1.58 -7.05
N PRO A 198 -6.45 -0.40 -7.64
CA PRO A 198 -5.13 0.14 -7.92
C PRO A 198 -4.28 0.24 -6.64
N PRO A 199 -2.95 0.19 -6.75
CA PRO A 199 -2.07 0.51 -5.64
C PRO A 199 -2.39 1.87 -5.01
N LYS A 200 -2.10 2.02 -3.71
CA LYS A 200 -2.29 3.25 -2.94
C LYS A 200 -3.75 3.66 -2.71
N LEU A 201 -4.69 2.75 -2.91
CA LEU A 201 -6.11 3.04 -2.66
C LEU A 201 -6.59 2.46 -1.32
N PHE A 202 -6.02 1.33 -0.87
CA PHE A 202 -6.41 0.70 0.39
C PHE A 202 -5.22 0.53 1.33
N PHE A 203 -5.39 0.93 2.58
CA PHE A 203 -4.38 0.87 3.62
C PHE A 203 -4.94 0.29 4.92
N VAL A 204 -4.12 -0.48 5.63
CA VAL A 204 -4.40 -0.90 7.00
C VAL A 204 -3.30 -0.41 7.93
N ASN A 205 -3.65 0.48 8.83
CA ASN A 205 -2.76 0.95 9.90
C ASN A 205 -2.73 -0.07 11.03
N THR A 206 -1.54 -0.35 11.55
CA THR A 206 -1.33 -1.12 12.77
C THR A 206 -0.40 -0.35 13.71
N PRO A 207 -0.30 -0.71 15.00
CA PRO A 207 0.66 -0.09 15.91
C PRO A 207 2.13 -0.22 15.46
N SER A 208 2.45 -1.25 14.67
CA SER A 208 3.81 -1.56 14.21
C SER A 208 4.09 -1.19 12.76
N GLY A 209 3.12 -0.63 12.03
CA GLY A 209 3.32 -0.21 10.64
C GLY A 209 2.04 -0.02 9.86
N VAL A 210 2.19 0.35 8.61
CA VAL A 210 1.09 0.52 7.65
C VAL A 210 1.24 -0.52 6.55
N ALA A 211 0.20 -1.30 6.31
CA ALA A 211 0.07 -2.17 5.15
C ALA A 211 -0.58 -1.38 4.01
N GLU A 212 0.13 -1.22 2.91
CA GLU A 212 -0.35 -0.67 1.64
C GLU A 212 -0.69 -1.82 0.71
N ASP A 213 -1.95 -1.91 0.32
CA ASP A 213 -2.45 -2.91 -0.60
C ASP A 213 -2.10 -2.55 -2.05
N MET A 214 -1.63 -3.53 -2.80
CA MET A 214 -1.26 -3.37 -4.21
C MET A 214 -2.13 -4.23 -5.14
N GLY A 215 -3.40 -4.47 -4.77
CA GLY A 215 -4.31 -5.38 -5.46
C GLY A 215 -4.08 -6.82 -5.03
N CYS A 216 -4.48 -7.19 -3.80
CA CYS A 216 -4.04 -8.43 -3.18
C CYS A 216 -5.10 -9.13 -2.32
N ALA A 217 -4.76 -10.35 -1.92
CA ALA A 217 -5.41 -11.07 -0.85
C ALA A 217 -4.38 -11.39 0.23
N TYR A 218 -4.68 -11.07 1.48
CA TYR A 218 -3.77 -11.26 2.60
C TYR A 218 -4.51 -11.38 3.93
N THR A 219 -3.80 -11.88 4.92
CA THR A 219 -4.20 -11.87 6.33
C THR A 219 -3.22 -11.01 7.11
N LEU A 220 -3.73 -10.17 7.99
CA LEU A 220 -2.95 -9.33 8.89
C LEU A 220 -3.41 -9.55 10.32
N GLU A 221 -2.48 -9.88 11.19
CA GLU A 221 -2.70 -10.13 12.61
C GLU A 221 -1.91 -9.14 13.45
N VAL A 222 -2.51 -8.66 14.55
CA VAL A 222 -1.88 -7.76 15.52
C VAL A 222 -2.05 -8.37 16.91
N ASP A 223 -0.94 -8.63 17.60
CA ASP A 223 -0.91 -9.14 18.97
C ASP A 223 -1.19 -8.04 20.02
N ASP A 224 -1.34 -8.43 21.28
CA ASP A 224 -1.59 -7.49 22.37
C ASP A 224 -0.43 -6.53 22.66
N ALA A 225 0.78 -6.84 22.19
CA ALA A 225 1.95 -5.95 22.24
C ALA A 225 2.01 -4.97 21.05
N GLY A 226 1.06 -5.06 20.12
CA GLY A 226 0.99 -4.23 18.91
C GLY A 226 1.92 -4.68 17.79
N ASN A 227 2.58 -5.84 17.91
CA ASN A 227 3.35 -6.41 16.81
C ASN A 227 2.40 -7.00 15.78
N SER A 228 2.80 -6.99 14.51
CA SER A 228 1.97 -7.55 13.46
C SER A 228 2.66 -8.67 12.69
N LEU A 229 1.84 -9.55 12.11
CA LEU A 229 2.26 -10.57 11.18
C LEU A 229 1.37 -10.52 9.94
N LEU A 230 1.99 -10.25 8.80
CA LEU A 230 1.35 -10.22 7.49
C LEU A 230 1.62 -11.53 6.76
N HIS A 231 0.57 -12.12 6.17
CA HIS A 231 0.63 -13.26 5.25
C HIS A 231 -0.05 -12.90 3.94
N VAL A 232 0.65 -12.94 2.83
CA VAL A 232 0.11 -12.59 1.51
C VAL A 232 -0.19 -13.85 0.72
N THR A 233 -1.46 -14.03 0.32
CA THR A 233 -1.90 -15.21 -0.46
C THR A 233 -1.97 -14.94 -1.97
N ALA A 234 -2.18 -13.68 -2.37
CA ALA A 234 -2.16 -13.27 -3.78
C ALA A 234 -1.70 -11.82 -3.90
N GLY A 235 -0.99 -11.49 -4.97
CA GLY A 235 -0.48 -10.15 -5.23
C GLY A 235 0.67 -9.74 -4.32
N TRP A 236 0.69 -8.47 -3.89
CA TRP A 236 1.76 -7.87 -3.09
C TRP A 236 1.19 -6.90 -2.06
N VAL A 237 1.79 -6.88 -0.87
CA VAL A 237 1.53 -5.87 0.16
C VAL A 237 2.84 -5.20 0.54
N SER A 238 2.88 -3.87 0.62
CA SER A 238 4.01 -3.15 1.19
C SER A 238 3.74 -2.83 2.66
N MET A 239 4.61 -3.27 3.55
CA MET A 239 4.61 -2.89 4.97
C MET A 239 5.60 -1.77 5.21
N GLN A 240 5.16 -0.69 5.85
CA GLN A 240 5.98 0.53 6.01
C GLN A 240 5.90 1.09 7.43
N LEU A 241 7.03 1.54 7.97
CA LEU A 241 7.10 2.36 9.18
C LEU A 241 8.43 3.15 9.21
N ASN A 242 8.36 4.46 9.46
CA ASN A 242 9.53 5.32 9.66
C ASN A 242 10.61 5.21 8.58
N GLY A 243 10.20 5.05 7.31
CA GLY A 243 11.10 4.92 6.16
C GLY A 243 11.70 3.52 5.98
N ARG A 244 11.35 2.55 6.85
CA ARG A 244 11.64 1.13 6.64
C ARG A 244 10.47 0.49 5.91
N GLU A 245 10.74 -0.22 4.85
CA GLU A 245 9.72 -0.84 4.01
C GLU A 245 10.09 -2.28 3.67
N SER A 246 9.04 -3.11 3.48
CA SER A 246 9.13 -4.50 3.05
C SER A 246 7.99 -4.82 2.11
N ALA A 247 8.30 -5.04 0.84
CA ALA A 247 7.33 -5.54 -0.13
C ALA A 247 7.23 -7.06 -0.01
N VAL A 248 6.05 -7.55 0.33
CA VAL A 248 5.78 -8.95 0.65
C VAL A 248 4.97 -9.58 -0.50
N PRO A 249 5.53 -10.55 -1.24
CA PRO A 249 4.83 -11.22 -2.34
C PRO A 249 3.92 -12.33 -1.85
N ALA A 250 3.07 -12.83 -2.76
CA ALA A 250 2.27 -14.02 -2.55
C ALA A 250 3.11 -15.21 -2.07
N GLY A 251 2.62 -15.96 -1.08
CA GLY A 251 3.29 -17.08 -0.42
C GLY A 251 4.37 -16.68 0.58
N ALA A 252 4.52 -15.38 0.86
CA ALA A 252 5.46 -14.87 1.85
C ALA A 252 4.74 -14.21 3.03
N ALA A 253 5.47 -14.11 4.14
CA ALA A 253 5.07 -13.44 5.36
C ALA A 253 6.09 -12.37 5.77
N CYS A 254 5.64 -11.41 6.57
CA CYS A 254 6.49 -10.38 7.16
C CYS A 254 6.03 -10.08 8.58
N ALA A 255 6.92 -10.27 9.55
CA ALA A 255 6.70 -9.82 10.91
C ALA A 255 7.03 -8.34 11.03
N THR A 256 6.28 -7.59 11.85
CA THR A 256 6.61 -6.22 12.20
C THR A 256 6.64 -6.05 13.71
N ARG A 257 7.44 -5.12 14.21
CA ARG A 257 7.55 -4.84 15.64
C ARG A 257 7.30 -3.36 15.92
N THR A 258 6.57 -3.10 16.99
CA THR A 258 6.33 -1.73 17.46
C THR A 258 7.66 -1.02 17.69
N GLY A 259 7.82 0.18 17.12
CA GLY A 259 9.05 0.98 17.19
C GLY A 259 10.15 0.58 16.19
N PHE A 260 10.18 -0.67 15.71
CA PHE A 260 11.16 -1.15 14.72
C PHE A 260 10.63 -1.12 13.27
N GLY A 261 9.33 -1.34 13.12
CA GLY A 261 8.70 -1.47 11.80
C GLY A 261 8.86 -2.88 11.19
N PRO A 262 8.73 -2.99 9.86
CA PRO A 262 8.72 -4.27 9.17
C PRO A 262 10.08 -4.96 9.17
N GLY A 263 10.08 -6.24 9.49
CA GLY A 263 11.20 -7.15 9.33
C GLY A 263 11.40 -7.58 7.88
N THR A 264 12.31 -8.51 7.69
CA THR A 264 12.63 -9.07 6.37
C THR A 264 11.54 -10.05 5.94
N PRO A 265 10.99 -9.92 4.73
CA PRO A 265 10.04 -10.89 4.21
C PRO A 265 10.67 -12.27 4.04
N TYR A 266 9.88 -13.31 4.33
CA TYR A 266 10.30 -14.71 4.17
C TYR A 266 9.15 -15.55 3.63
N PHE A 267 9.45 -16.68 2.98
CA PHE A 267 8.42 -17.60 2.51
C PHE A 267 7.87 -18.46 3.63
N GLU A 268 6.56 -18.71 3.63
CA GLU A 268 5.87 -19.43 4.70
C GLU A 268 6.35 -20.86 4.88
N ASP A 269 6.88 -21.50 3.81
CA ASP A 269 7.47 -22.84 3.82
C ASP A 269 8.94 -22.85 4.30
N ALA A 270 9.49 -21.70 4.74
CA ALA A 270 10.79 -21.68 5.40
C ALA A 270 10.74 -22.42 6.74
N SER A 271 11.85 -23.08 7.10
CA SER A 271 11.96 -23.82 8.36
C SER A 271 11.70 -22.94 9.58
N GLU A 272 11.26 -23.53 10.66
CA GLU A 272 11.09 -22.81 11.92
C GLU A 272 12.40 -22.23 12.42
N THR A 273 13.50 -22.96 12.25
CA THR A 273 14.86 -22.54 12.59
C THR A 273 15.25 -21.28 11.81
N PHE A 274 15.02 -21.26 10.50
CA PHE A 274 15.25 -20.11 9.65
C PHE A 274 14.44 -18.89 10.13
N ARG A 275 13.15 -19.06 10.36
CA ARG A 275 12.24 -17.97 10.78
C ARG A 275 12.62 -17.40 12.14
N LYS A 276 12.97 -18.26 13.12
CA LYS A 276 13.45 -17.84 14.45
C LYS A 276 14.77 -17.07 14.35
N ALA A 277 15.71 -17.57 13.55
CA ALA A 277 16.99 -16.91 13.33
C ALA A 277 16.80 -15.53 12.65
N LEU A 278 15.95 -15.45 11.62
CA LEU A 278 15.64 -14.21 10.92
C LEU A 278 15.03 -13.16 11.86
N THR A 279 14.10 -13.58 12.73
CA THR A 279 13.50 -12.70 13.75
C THR A 279 14.54 -12.10 14.69
N LYS A 280 15.56 -12.89 15.07
CA LYS A 280 16.68 -12.39 15.88
C LYS A 280 17.53 -11.37 15.12
N VAL A 281 17.85 -11.64 13.86
CA VAL A 281 18.61 -10.72 13.01
C VAL A 281 17.85 -9.38 12.87
N ASP A 282 16.53 -9.43 12.67
CA ASP A 282 15.72 -8.22 12.40
C ASP A 282 15.45 -7.36 13.64
N PHE A 283 15.21 -7.98 14.82
CA PHE A 283 14.56 -7.28 15.93
C PHE A 283 15.31 -7.32 17.26
N GLU A 284 16.33 -8.16 17.44
CA GLU A 284 17.11 -8.13 18.67
C GLU A 284 18.11 -6.96 18.68
N ALA A 285 17.63 -5.80 19.15
CA ALA A 285 18.47 -4.66 19.44
C ALA A 285 19.21 -4.90 20.77
N GLY A 286 20.55 -4.75 20.77
CA GLY A 286 21.35 -4.87 22.00
C GLY A 286 21.78 -6.30 22.35
N SER A 287 21.43 -7.32 21.54
CA SER A 287 22.09 -8.62 21.67
C SER A 287 23.58 -8.51 21.39
N VAL A 288 24.39 -9.31 22.11
CA VAL A 288 25.83 -9.40 21.85
C VAL A 288 26.03 -9.65 20.35
N ALA A 289 26.90 -8.88 19.70
CA ALA A 289 27.18 -8.99 18.25
C ALA A 289 27.37 -10.44 17.78
N ALA A 290 28.03 -11.27 18.63
CA ALA A 290 28.18 -12.69 18.38
C ALA A 290 26.90 -13.50 18.26
N ALA A 291 25.85 -13.15 19.04
CA ALA A 291 24.55 -13.85 18.96
C ALA A 291 23.80 -13.50 17.67
N LYS A 292 23.86 -12.24 17.24
CA LYS A 292 23.28 -11.78 15.99
C LYS A 292 24.00 -12.39 14.78
N SER A 293 25.35 -12.46 14.82
CA SER A 293 26.14 -13.10 13.78
C SER A 293 25.88 -14.61 13.70
N ALA A 294 25.72 -15.30 14.82
CA ALA A 294 25.35 -16.72 14.85
C ALA A 294 23.94 -16.95 14.25
N ALA A 295 22.98 -16.09 14.58
CA ALA A 295 21.64 -16.13 13.97
C ALA A 295 21.70 -15.91 12.46
N LEU A 296 22.49 -14.93 12.00
CA LEU A 296 22.74 -14.70 10.58
C LEU A 296 23.36 -15.92 9.92
N GLY A 297 24.36 -16.55 10.54
CA GLY A 297 24.96 -17.79 10.05
C GLY A 297 23.93 -18.90 9.84
N THR A 298 22.96 -19.04 10.75
CA THR A 298 21.85 -19.99 10.62
C THR A 298 20.96 -19.64 9.42
N VAL A 299 20.61 -18.37 9.24
CA VAL A 299 19.80 -17.91 8.08
C VAL A 299 20.52 -18.23 6.78
N LEU A 300 21.82 -17.94 6.69
CA LEU A 300 22.61 -18.19 5.49
C LEU A 300 22.77 -19.68 5.18
N ALA A 301 22.92 -20.51 6.19
CA ALA A 301 23.07 -21.98 6.02
C ALA A 301 21.78 -22.63 5.50
N GLU A 302 20.61 -22.21 6.01
CA GLU A 302 19.32 -22.79 5.66
C GLU A 302 18.65 -22.12 4.44
N ALA A 303 19.18 -20.98 3.94
CA ALA A 303 18.61 -20.26 2.82
C ALA A 303 18.61 -21.12 1.54
N ARG A 304 17.43 -21.21 0.90
CA ARG A 304 17.18 -21.90 -0.38
C ARG A 304 17.13 -20.89 -1.53
N GLU A 305 17.14 -21.34 -2.76
CA GLU A 305 17.04 -20.47 -3.94
C GLU A 305 15.85 -19.50 -3.87
N ARG A 306 14.68 -19.99 -3.45
CA ARG A 306 13.49 -19.12 -3.31
C ARG A 306 13.64 -18.07 -2.20
N ASP A 307 14.54 -18.27 -1.24
CA ASP A 307 14.81 -17.33 -0.15
C ASP A 307 15.82 -16.23 -0.56
N ALA A 308 16.26 -16.20 -1.82
CA ALA A 308 17.14 -15.18 -2.38
C ALA A 308 16.60 -13.74 -2.16
N MET A 309 15.28 -13.54 -2.24
CA MET A 309 14.66 -12.26 -1.91
C MET A 309 14.91 -11.85 -0.45
N THR A 310 14.80 -12.79 0.49
CA THR A 310 15.08 -12.55 1.92
C THR A 310 16.52 -12.10 2.11
N LEU A 311 17.48 -12.80 1.47
CA LEU A 311 18.90 -12.43 1.53
C LEU A 311 19.17 -11.07 0.87
N TRP A 312 18.47 -10.73 -0.22
CA TRP A 312 18.57 -9.43 -0.86
C TRP A 312 18.17 -8.29 0.10
N TYR A 313 17.08 -8.46 0.86
CA TYR A 313 16.70 -7.49 1.90
C TYR A 313 17.75 -7.41 3.01
N LEU A 314 18.33 -8.55 3.42
CA LEU A 314 19.33 -8.60 4.48
C LEU A 314 20.61 -7.84 4.13
N LEU A 315 21.03 -7.78 2.85
CA LEU A 315 22.20 -6.99 2.42
C LEU A 315 22.18 -5.55 2.96
N ALA A 316 20.98 -4.93 2.94
CA ALA A 316 20.82 -3.55 3.41
C ALA A 316 20.55 -3.44 4.91
N ARG A 317 20.26 -4.55 5.59
CA ARG A 317 19.79 -4.56 6.99
C ARG A 317 20.82 -5.05 7.98
N VAL A 318 21.80 -5.82 7.51
CA VAL A 318 22.91 -6.29 8.35
C VAL A 318 24.00 -5.22 8.47
N GLU A 319 24.82 -5.36 9.47
CA GLU A 319 26.01 -4.52 9.65
C GLU A 319 26.97 -4.65 8.45
N PRO A 320 27.76 -3.61 8.11
CA PRO A 320 28.68 -3.66 6.98
C PRO A 320 29.64 -4.87 6.99
N ALA A 321 30.07 -5.30 8.18
CA ALA A 321 30.95 -6.46 8.35
C ALA A 321 30.32 -7.79 7.91
N ASP A 322 28.99 -7.90 8.03
CA ASP A 322 28.24 -9.12 7.72
C ASP A 322 27.79 -9.19 6.25
N ARG A 323 27.84 -8.07 5.52
CA ARG A 323 27.34 -7.97 4.13
C ARG A 323 28.03 -8.94 3.19
N LEU A 324 29.34 -9.15 3.37
CA LEU A 324 30.11 -10.06 2.51
C LEU A 324 29.60 -11.51 2.63
N ALA A 325 29.24 -11.95 3.83
CA ALA A 325 28.69 -13.29 4.03
C ALA A 325 27.29 -13.43 3.38
N VAL A 326 26.44 -12.41 3.52
CA VAL A 326 25.10 -12.37 2.86
C VAL A 326 25.26 -12.36 1.34
N TYR A 327 26.14 -11.51 0.81
CA TYR A 327 26.47 -11.46 -0.62
C TYR A 327 26.92 -12.83 -1.15
N GLY A 328 27.88 -13.45 -0.47
CA GLY A 328 28.43 -14.74 -0.89
C GLY A 328 27.36 -15.83 -0.98
N ARG A 329 26.47 -15.90 0.02
CA ARG A 329 25.37 -16.87 -0.03
C ARG A 329 24.35 -16.55 -1.12
N LEU A 330 23.97 -15.28 -1.26
CA LEU A 330 23.02 -14.86 -2.28
C LEU A 330 23.56 -15.10 -3.70
N ALA A 331 24.85 -14.84 -3.95
CA ALA A 331 25.51 -15.06 -5.24
C ALA A 331 25.57 -16.55 -5.64
N VAL A 332 25.64 -17.45 -4.64
CA VAL A 332 25.55 -18.91 -4.88
C VAL A 332 24.12 -19.31 -5.28
N LEU A 333 23.11 -18.72 -4.66
CA LEU A 333 21.70 -19.05 -4.94
C LEU A 333 21.22 -18.44 -6.27
N VAL A 334 21.54 -17.19 -6.50
CA VAL A 334 21.22 -16.45 -7.73
C VAL A 334 22.43 -15.60 -8.09
N PRO A 335 23.19 -15.99 -9.12
CA PRO A 335 24.37 -15.23 -9.55
C PRO A 335 24.02 -13.77 -9.87
N PRO A 336 24.88 -12.80 -9.48
CA PRO A 336 24.67 -11.40 -9.79
C PRO A 336 24.72 -11.17 -11.32
N PRO A 337 23.89 -10.23 -11.84
CA PRO A 337 23.83 -9.97 -13.28
C PRO A 337 25.11 -9.35 -13.82
N LYS A 338 25.32 -9.47 -15.13
CA LYS A 338 26.45 -8.83 -15.84
C LYS A 338 26.37 -7.31 -15.64
N GLY A 339 27.54 -6.70 -15.36
CA GLY A 339 27.62 -5.25 -15.12
C GLY A 339 27.51 -4.83 -13.65
N THR A 340 27.24 -5.75 -12.72
CA THR A 340 27.34 -5.49 -11.29
C THR A 340 28.70 -5.90 -10.76
N THR A 341 29.20 -5.15 -9.77
CA THR A 341 30.47 -5.47 -9.08
C THR A 341 30.19 -5.83 -7.63
N GLN A 342 31.01 -6.69 -7.05
CA GLN A 342 30.90 -7.03 -5.63
C GLN A 342 31.01 -5.79 -4.75
N GLU A 343 31.95 -4.89 -5.06
CA GLU A 343 32.18 -3.65 -4.31
C GLU A 343 30.95 -2.74 -4.35
N GLY A 344 30.33 -2.54 -5.54
CA GLY A 344 29.11 -1.77 -5.69
C GLY A 344 27.93 -2.38 -4.91
N LEU A 345 27.77 -3.71 -4.94
CA LEU A 345 26.70 -4.38 -4.18
C LEU A 345 26.93 -4.30 -2.66
N LEU A 346 28.18 -4.41 -2.17
CA LEU A 346 28.51 -4.28 -0.76
C LEU A 346 28.41 -2.83 -0.26
N SER A 347 28.69 -1.85 -1.12
CA SER A 347 28.46 -0.43 -0.82
C SER A 347 26.99 0.00 -0.99
N LEU A 348 26.13 -0.95 -1.35
CA LEU A 348 24.69 -0.76 -1.55
C LEU A 348 24.37 0.19 -2.72
N ASP A 349 25.16 0.09 -3.83
CA ASP A 349 24.82 0.77 -5.06
C ASP A 349 23.43 0.34 -5.53
N ARG A 350 22.58 1.34 -5.67
CA ARG A 350 21.18 1.12 -5.91
C ARG A 350 20.89 0.48 -7.26
N ALA A 351 21.52 0.97 -8.32
CA ALA A 351 21.26 0.47 -9.66
C ALA A 351 21.69 -1.00 -9.78
N MET A 352 22.81 -1.36 -9.13
CA MET A 352 23.29 -2.73 -9.09
C MET A 352 22.41 -3.64 -8.26
N LEU A 353 21.91 -3.18 -7.11
CA LEU A 353 20.97 -3.92 -6.28
C LEU A 353 19.62 -4.11 -6.99
N ASP A 354 19.13 -3.10 -7.66
CA ASP A 354 17.91 -3.19 -8.44
C ASP A 354 18.06 -4.19 -9.59
N SER A 355 19.18 -4.16 -10.32
CA SER A 355 19.48 -5.11 -11.37
C SER A 355 19.55 -6.56 -10.85
N TRP A 356 20.14 -6.79 -9.67
CA TRP A 356 20.18 -8.11 -9.06
C TRP A 356 18.79 -8.56 -8.59
N ARG A 357 17.98 -7.65 -8.12
CA ARG A 357 16.59 -7.95 -7.77
C ARG A 357 15.79 -8.46 -8.97
N GLU A 358 15.98 -7.86 -10.16
CA GLU A 358 15.35 -8.36 -11.39
C GLU A 358 15.74 -9.81 -11.68
N GLU A 359 17.02 -10.17 -11.54
CA GLU A 359 17.45 -11.55 -11.75
C GLU A 359 16.83 -12.51 -10.72
N ILE A 360 16.73 -12.09 -9.46
CA ILE A 360 16.07 -12.87 -8.41
C ILE A 360 14.59 -13.10 -8.74
N ASP A 361 13.89 -12.08 -9.20
CA ASP A 361 12.48 -12.17 -9.58
C ASP A 361 12.30 -13.05 -10.84
N LYS A 362 13.25 -12.99 -11.80
CA LYS A 362 13.30 -13.88 -12.97
C LYS A 362 13.50 -15.35 -12.55
N ALA A 363 14.49 -15.65 -11.74
CA ALA A 363 14.79 -16.99 -11.25
C ALA A 363 13.58 -17.64 -10.58
N ARG A 364 12.74 -16.83 -9.91
CA ARG A 364 11.51 -17.28 -9.25
C ARG A 364 10.30 -17.42 -10.18
N GLY A 365 10.45 -17.19 -11.47
CA GLY A 365 9.32 -17.17 -12.42
C GLY A 365 8.36 -16.02 -12.21
N LEU A 366 8.75 -14.99 -11.44
CA LEU A 366 7.98 -13.78 -11.17
C LEU A 366 8.08 -12.74 -12.30
N ASN A 367 8.84 -13.03 -13.35
CA ASN A 367 8.91 -12.22 -14.58
C ASN A 367 7.56 -11.97 -15.24
N ARG A 368 6.52 -12.66 -14.79
CA ARG A 368 5.14 -12.41 -15.23
C ARG A 368 4.47 -11.31 -14.41
N PHE A 369 5.11 -10.84 -13.36
CA PHE A 369 4.67 -9.73 -12.53
C PHE A 369 5.72 -8.64 -12.76
N GLY A 370 5.43 -7.70 -13.65
CA GLY A 370 6.33 -6.62 -14.00
C GLY A 370 7.13 -6.08 -12.82
N SER A 371 8.36 -5.69 -13.07
CA SER A 371 9.34 -5.41 -12.02
C SER A 371 8.79 -4.41 -10.99
N LEU A 372 8.76 -4.80 -9.75
CA LEU A 372 8.52 -3.94 -8.57
C LEU A 372 9.58 -2.83 -8.42
N HIS A 373 10.41 -2.67 -9.44
CA HIS A 373 11.57 -1.76 -9.47
C HIS A 373 11.25 -0.35 -9.06
N SER A 374 10.06 0.13 -9.43
CA SER A 374 9.66 1.49 -9.13
C SER A 374 9.17 1.67 -7.69
N THR A 375 8.60 0.65 -7.07
CA THR A 375 8.14 0.71 -5.67
C THR A 375 9.32 0.67 -4.71
N LEU A 376 10.31 -0.18 -4.98
CA LEU A 376 11.53 -0.28 -4.19
C LEU A 376 12.43 0.96 -4.33
N ARG A 377 12.27 1.75 -5.40
CA ARG A 377 13.04 2.98 -5.58
C ARG A 377 12.77 4.04 -4.50
N VAL A 378 11.56 4.10 -3.96
CA VAL A 378 11.18 4.99 -2.85
C VAL A 378 11.68 4.46 -1.50
N ILE A 379 11.74 3.13 -1.32
CA ILE A 379 12.13 2.45 -0.08
C ILE A 379 13.53 2.87 0.39
N TRP A 380 14.48 2.98 -0.54
CA TRP A 380 15.88 3.26 -0.23
C TRP A 380 16.17 4.71 0.10
N GLN A 381 15.40 5.66 -0.42
CA GLN A 381 15.62 7.08 -0.12
C GLN A 381 15.37 7.43 1.35
N GLY A 382 14.45 6.73 2.03
CA GLY A 382 14.16 6.95 3.44
C GLY A 382 15.22 6.36 4.40
N THR A 383 15.92 5.28 4.00
CA THR A 383 16.84 4.56 4.89
C THR A 383 18.25 5.14 4.88
N LEU A 384 18.76 5.55 3.72
CA LEU A 384 20.12 6.10 3.59
C LEU A 384 20.23 7.58 3.96
N GLY A 385 19.17 8.37 3.78
CA GLY A 385 19.17 9.79 4.15
C GLY A 385 19.36 10.06 5.65
N ARG A 386 19.10 9.09 6.53
CA ARG A 386 19.29 9.22 7.98
C ARG A 386 20.65 8.80 8.51
N VAL A 387 21.37 7.94 7.80
CA VAL A 387 22.71 7.53 8.23
C VAL A 387 23.72 8.69 8.06
N HIS A 388 23.51 9.57 7.08
CA HIS A 388 24.37 10.73 6.86
C HIS A 388 24.00 11.98 7.69
N GLY A 389 22.79 12.02 8.26
CA GLY A 389 22.33 13.16 9.07
C GLY A 389 22.77 13.16 10.54
N LEU A 390 23.31 12.04 11.06
CA LEU A 390 23.73 11.92 12.46
C LEU A 390 25.22 12.18 12.68
N GLN A 391 26.03 12.39 11.64
CA GLN A 391 27.45 12.72 11.77
C GLN A 391 27.77 14.22 11.72
N GLY A 392 26.77 15.10 11.64
CA GLY A 392 26.95 16.55 11.47
C GLY A 392 26.59 17.42 12.70
N LYS A 393 26.49 16.87 13.91
CA LYS A 393 26.35 17.69 15.14
C LYS A 393 27.18 17.10 16.26
N ARG A 394 28.43 17.49 16.32
CA ARG A 394 29.26 17.66 17.51
C ARG A 394 29.91 19.03 17.42
#